data_2b6c9127b93cc65310e9c660eda21a46
#
_entry.id   2b6c9127b93cc65310e9c660eda21a46
#
_cell.length_a   1.000
_cell.length_b   1.000
_cell.length_c   1.000
_cell.angle_alpha   90.00
_cell.angle_beta   90.00
_cell.angle_gamma   90.00
#
_symmetry.space_group_name_H-M   'P 1'
#
loop_
_entity.id
_entity.type
_entity.pdbx_description
1 polymer ?
#
loop_
_entity_poly.entity_id
_entity_poly.type
_entity_poly.pdbx_seq_one_letter_code
_entity_poly.pdbx_strand_id
1 'polypeptide(L)'
;MIASEVREMLSFIDGNPTAYHTTAAVRDILLKAGFAELLESRKWALEPGKDYFVCRNGSSIIAFRMGDQLENYSFNVAAAHTDSPCFRIKENAEIHMGQNYTKLNTEGYGGMICATWMDRPLSVAGRVLVQENGAIVSRLVALDRDLLLIPSVAIHMNREVNDKASFNKQIDMLPLLGGAAEEGVLKKLIAAELNVAEDQILGSDLFLCIREKATVWGCNEEFISSGRLDDQQCVFGILKGLLQGRSVESINVAAFFDNEEVGSGTKQGAASTFLYDVLHRIAQNVCPSDEDFHRAVASSFMFSADNAHAVHPNHPEHTDANNCTYMNEGVVVKVHAGQKYTSDGMSMAVAKELAARAGVPLQYFANRSDKAGGSTLGNLAMAQVSMNCVDIGLPQLAMHSCYETAGAKDTVSLIRLMKEFYSSHFEETGFGTLAVHKA
;
A
#
# COMPACT_ATOMS: atom_id res chain seq x y z
N MET A 1 -22.02 -1.40 16.47
CA MET A 1 -20.65 -1.92 16.75
C MET A 1 -19.94 -2.17 15.44
N ILE A 2 -18.74 -1.68 15.32
CA ILE A 2 -17.85 -1.87 14.18
C ILE A 2 -17.35 -3.34 14.15
N ALA A 3 -17.15 -3.87 12.94
CA ALA A 3 -16.66 -5.24 12.74
C ALA A 3 -15.25 -5.45 13.34
N SER A 4 -14.96 -6.68 13.77
CA SER A 4 -13.66 -7.06 14.32
C SER A 4 -12.51 -6.84 13.33
N GLU A 5 -12.77 -7.13 12.05
CA GLU A 5 -11.81 -6.96 10.95
C GLU A 5 -11.36 -5.51 10.79
N VAL A 6 -12.27 -4.55 11.03
CA VAL A 6 -11.92 -3.13 10.97
C VAL A 6 -11.00 -2.73 12.15
N ARG A 7 -11.28 -3.22 13.36
CA ARG A 7 -10.38 -3.00 14.51
C ARG A 7 -9.00 -3.61 14.30
N GLU A 8 -8.97 -4.82 13.72
CA GLU A 8 -7.72 -5.49 13.37
C GLU A 8 -6.94 -4.70 12.32
N MET A 9 -7.62 -4.18 11.30
CA MET A 9 -7.03 -3.32 10.27
C MET A 9 -6.45 -2.02 10.87
N LEU A 10 -7.20 -1.32 11.74
CA LEU A 10 -6.70 -0.11 12.40
C LEU A 10 -5.47 -0.41 13.28
N SER A 11 -5.47 -1.53 14.00
CA SER A 11 -4.30 -1.97 14.77
C SER A 11 -3.12 -2.32 13.87
N PHE A 12 -3.37 -2.92 12.70
CA PHE A 12 -2.36 -3.19 11.68
C PHE A 12 -1.71 -1.89 11.20
N ILE A 13 -2.50 -0.89 10.83
CA ILE A 13 -1.98 0.41 10.37
C ILE A 13 -1.20 1.12 11.49
N ASP A 14 -1.72 1.13 12.71
CA ASP A 14 -1.06 1.74 13.88
C ASP A 14 0.32 1.16 14.17
N GLY A 15 0.50 -0.14 13.93
CA GLY A 15 1.76 -0.85 14.13
C GLY A 15 2.77 -0.68 12.98
N ASN A 16 2.33 -0.17 11.81
CA ASN A 16 3.13 -0.21 10.59
C ASN A 16 3.37 1.19 10.00
N PRO A 17 4.28 1.99 10.58
CA PRO A 17 4.49 3.38 10.21
C PRO A 17 5.18 3.59 8.85
N THR A 18 5.78 2.55 8.23
CA THR A 18 6.47 2.64 6.94
C THR A 18 6.27 1.38 6.11
N ALA A 19 6.56 1.43 4.80
CA ALA A 19 6.54 0.29 3.89
C ALA A 19 7.33 -0.92 4.43
N TYR A 20 8.45 -0.69 5.10
CA TYR A 20 9.27 -1.74 5.71
C TYR A 20 8.54 -2.45 6.85
N HIS A 21 7.84 -1.70 7.69
CA HIS A 21 7.04 -2.27 8.79
C HIS A 21 5.83 -3.01 8.26
N THR A 22 5.14 -2.44 7.26
CA THR A 22 4.01 -3.08 6.59
C THR A 22 4.40 -4.43 6.00
N THR A 23 5.52 -4.48 5.27
CA THR A 23 6.06 -5.71 4.69
C THR A 23 6.44 -6.73 5.76
N ALA A 24 7.08 -6.30 6.84
CA ALA A 24 7.43 -7.18 7.95
C ALA A 24 6.19 -7.74 8.65
N ALA A 25 5.16 -6.93 8.87
CA ALA A 25 3.90 -7.37 9.47
C ALA A 25 3.15 -8.38 8.58
N VAL A 26 3.08 -8.12 7.27
CA VAL A 26 2.51 -9.07 6.29
C VAL A 26 3.29 -10.38 6.33
N ARG A 27 4.63 -10.33 6.30
CA ARG A 27 5.51 -11.49 6.41
C ARG A 27 5.23 -12.32 7.68
N ASP A 28 5.11 -11.66 8.83
CA ASP A 28 4.83 -12.33 10.10
C ASP A 28 3.44 -12.98 10.15
N ILE A 29 2.43 -12.35 9.54
CA ILE A 29 1.08 -12.91 9.40
C ILE A 29 1.14 -14.16 8.49
N LEU A 30 1.85 -14.11 7.38
CA LEU A 30 1.99 -15.23 6.45
C LEU A 30 2.73 -16.41 7.10
N LEU A 31 3.82 -16.15 7.82
CA LEU A 31 4.54 -17.19 8.58
C LEU A 31 3.65 -17.88 9.61
N LYS A 32 2.86 -17.10 10.37
CA LYS A 32 1.88 -17.63 11.33
C LYS A 32 0.77 -18.44 10.65
N ALA A 33 0.42 -18.12 9.40
CA ALA A 33 -0.53 -18.86 8.59
C ALA A 33 0.08 -20.09 7.90
N GLY A 34 1.38 -20.37 8.07
CA GLY A 34 2.07 -21.55 7.55
C GLY A 34 2.66 -21.40 6.16
N PHE A 35 2.75 -20.17 5.63
CA PHE A 35 3.45 -19.91 4.37
C PHE A 35 4.96 -20.09 4.53
N ALA A 36 5.61 -20.66 3.52
CA ALA A 36 7.06 -20.80 3.48
C ALA A 36 7.72 -19.60 2.80
N GLU A 37 8.73 -19.03 3.44
CA GLU A 37 9.52 -17.94 2.86
C GLU A 37 10.50 -18.45 1.81
N LEU A 38 10.50 -17.83 0.64
CA LEU A 38 11.41 -18.11 -0.45
C LEU A 38 12.43 -16.98 -0.60
N LEU A 39 13.66 -17.33 -0.93
CA LEU A 39 14.68 -16.36 -1.27
C LEU A 39 14.83 -16.25 -2.80
N GLU A 40 14.84 -15.05 -3.35
CA GLU A 40 15.01 -14.82 -4.80
C GLU A 40 16.33 -15.40 -5.33
N SER A 41 17.39 -15.36 -4.51
CA SER A 41 18.72 -15.87 -4.86
C SER A 41 18.86 -17.41 -4.83
N ARG A 42 17.80 -18.13 -4.43
CA ARG A 42 17.80 -19.59 -4.33
C ARG A 42 16.91 -20.22 -5.40
N LYS A 43 17.21 -21.48 -5.73
CA LYS A 43 16.31 -22.29 -6.55
C LYS A 43 15.04 -22.60 -5.72
N TRP A 44 13.87 -22.42 -6.32
CA TRP A 44 12.61 -22.78 -5.69
C TRP A 44 12.24 -24.23 -6.02
N ALA A 45 11.65 -24.90 -5.06
CA ALA A 45 11.02 -26.22 -5.22
C ALA A 45 9.59 -26.07 -4.68
N LEU A 46 8.63 -25.86 -5.57
CA LEU A 46 7.25 -25.59 -5.24
C LEU A 46 6.43 -26.88 -5.35
N GLU A 47 5.49 -27.05 -4.43
CA GLU A 47 4.59 -28.20 -4.38
C GLU A 47 3.14 -27.72 -4.54
N PRO A 48 2.29 -28.44 -5.32
CA PRO A 48 0.85 -28.17 -5.34
C PRO A 48 0.26 -28.18 -3.93
N GLY A 49 -0.74 -27.34 -3.69
CA GLY A 49 -1.42 -27.24 -2.40
C GLY A 49 -0.65 -26.53 -1.30
N LYS A 50 0.58 -26.01 -1.56
CA LYS A 50 1.40 -25.28 -0.59
C LYS A 50 1.34 -23.78 -0.80
N ASP A 51 1.69 -23.07 0.25
CA ASP A 51 1.61 -21.62 0.33
C ASP A 51 3.01 -21.02 0.55
N TYR A 52 3.37 -19.97 -0.21
CA TYR A 52 4.70 -19.39 -0.21
C TYR A 52 4.65 -17.86 -0.26
N PHE A 53 5.75 -17.23 0.09
CA PHE A 53 5.97 -15.81 -0.18
C PHE A 53 7.43 -15.49 -0.43
N VAL A 54 7.68 -14.35 -1.06
CA VAL A 54 9.01 -13.80 -1.34
C VAL A 54 9.02 -12.30 -1.10
N CYS A 55 10.07 -11.78 -0.46
CA CYS A 55 10.27 -10.35 -0.21
C CYS A 55 11.35 -9.78 -1.11
N ARG A 56 11.14 -8.54 -1.59
CA ARG A 56 12.15 -7.76 -2.31
C ARG A 56 12.40 -6.45 -1.57
N ASN A 57 13.65 -6.10 -1.35
CA ASN A 57 14.10 -4.90 -0.64
C ASN A 57 13.61 -4.77 0.82
N GLY A 58 12.88 -5.74 1.38
CA GLY A 58 12.24 -5.64 2.70
C GLY A 58 11.07 -4.65 2.76
N SER A 59 10.62 -4.13 1.61
CA SER A 59 9.53 -3.16 1.50
C SER A 59 8.43 -3.60 0.52
N SER A 60 8.67 -4.68 -0.25
CA SER A 60 7.67 -5.31 -1.12
C SER A 60 7.62 -6.81 -0.87
N ILE A 61 6.45 -7.41 -1.03
CA ILE A 61 6.23 -8.83 -0.78
C ILE A 61 5.18 -9.38 -1.74
N ILE A 62 5.45 -10.55 -2.30
CA ILE A 62 4.50 -11.32 -3.10
C ILE A 62 4.25 -12.65 -2.40
N ALA A 63 3.00 -12.88 -1.99
CA ALA A 63 2.56 -14.14 -1.40
C ALA A 63 1.70 -14.91 -2.39
N PHE A 64 1.81 -16.23 -2.42
CA PHE A 64 1.00 -17.05 -3.32
C PHE A 64 0.61 -18.39 -2.71
N ARG A 65 -0.56 -18.87 -3.11
CA ARG A 65 -1.14 -20.16 -2.74
C ARG A 65 -1.28 -21.02 -3.98
N MET A 66 -0.62 -22.15 -4.00
CA MET A 66 -0.71 -23.12 -5.09
C MET A 66 -2.02 -23.90 -5.00
N GLY A 67 -2.75 -24.01 -6.11
CA GLY A 67 -3.83 -24.97 -6.24
C GLY A 67 -3.30 -26.42 -6.19
N ASP A 68 -4.20 -27.37 -6.04
CA ASP A 68 -3.89 -28.81 -6.02
C ASP A 68 -3.94 -29.44 -7.43
N GLN A 69 -4.67 -28.80 -8.39
CA GLN A 69 -4.92 -29.29 -9.77
C GLN A 69 -4.50 -28.20 -10.76
N LEU A 70 -3.27 -28.25 -11.22
CA LEU A 70 -2.64 -27.18 -11.98
C LEU A 70 -2.38 -27.53 -13.47
N GLU A 71 -3.19 -28.39 -14.08
CA GLU A 71 -3.05 -28.73 -15.50
C GLU A 71 -3.45 -27.58 -16.44
N ASN A 72 -4.46 -26.78 -16.05
CA ASN A 72 -4.92 -25.61 -16.80
C ASN A 72 -5.05 -24.41 -15.87
N TYR A 73 -4.01 -24.14 -15.09
CA TYR A 73 -4.06 -23.10 -14.07
C TYR A 73 -4.08 -21.67 -14.66
N SER A 74 -4.65 -20.77 -13.89
CA SER A 74 -4.54 -19.33 -14.07
C SER A 74 -3.99 -18.67 -12.80
N PHE A 75 -3.52 -17.43 -12.92
CA PHE A 75 -3.14 -16.62 -11.77
C PHE A 75 -4.28 -15.69 -11.37
N ASN A 76 -4.71 -15.75 -10.12
CA ASN A 76 -5.61 -14.78 -9.51
C ASN A 76 -4.77 -13.76 -8.74
N VAL A 77 -4.46 -12.63 -9.34
CA VAL A 77 -3.56 -11.62 -8.77
C VAL A 77 -4.36 -10.50 -8.13
N ALA A 78 -4.10 -10.17 -6.87
CA ALA A 78 -4.54 -8.90 -6.30
C ALA A 78 -3.32 -8.11 -5.82
N ALA A 79 -3.26 -6.85 -6.18
CA ALA A 79 -2.11 -5.98 -5.88
C ALA A 79 -2.54 -4.71 -5.17
N ALA A 80 -1.65 -4.20 -4.28
CA ALA A 80 -1.77 -2.96 -3.53
C ALA A 80 -0.36 -2.42 -3.25
N HIS A 81 -0.24 -1.27 -2.57
CA HIS A 81 1.07 -0.73 -2.22
C HIS A 81 1.28 -0.57 -0.71
N THR A 82 2.55 -0.59 -0.30
CA THR A 82 2.97 -0.60 1.10
C THR A 82 3.37 0.78 1.61
N ASP A 83 3.74 1.68 0.71
CA ASP A 83 4.19 3.04 1.00
C ASP A 83 3.02 4.03 1.14
N SER A 84 3.30 5.22 1.59
CA SER A 84 2.35 6.33 1.74
C SER A 84 3.09 7.65 1.72
N PRO A 85 2.47 8.78 1.32
CA PRO A 85 3.13 10.07 1.28
C PRO A 85 3.60 10.53 2.67
N CYS A 86 4.87 10.93 2.76
CA CYS A 86 5.49 11.35 4.01
C CYS A 86 6.73 12.21 3.76
N PHE A 87 7.51 12.47 4.79
CA PHE A 87 8.81 13.12 4.68
C PHE A 87 9.93 12.13 4.97
N ARG A 88 10.87 11.97 4.01
CA ARG A 88 12.08 11.19 4.17
C ARG A 88 13.17 12.04 4.81
N ILE A 89 13.91 11.49 5.77
CA ILE A 89 15.08 12.10 6.38
C ILE A 89 16.27 11.90 5.44
N LYS A 90 16.99 12.99 5.12
CA LYS A 90 18.19 12.96 4.29
C LYS A 90 19.39 12.41 5.07
N GLU A 91 20.43 11.94 4.37
CA GLU A 91 21.62 11.33 4.99
C GLU A 91 22.29 12.25 6.00
N ASN A 92 22.57 13.53 5.64
CA ASN A 92 22.98 14.54 6.59
C ASN A 92 21.74 15.13 7.28
N ALA A 93 21.31 14.44 8.33
CA ALA A 93 19.98 14.60 8.90
C ALA A 93 19.79 15.89 9.71
N GLU A 94 20.83 16.46 10.31
CA GLU A 94 20.68 17.53 11.29
C GLU A 94 21.04 18.89 10.71
N ILE A 95 20.25 19.89 11.08
CA ILE A 95 20.47 21.30 10.77
C ILE A 95 20.48 22.08 12.09
N HIS A 96 21.62 22.64 12.44
CA HIS A 96 21.77 23.46 13.64
C HIS A 96 21.51 24.94 13.34
N MET A 97 20.63 25.57 14.11
CA MET A 97 20.30 26.99 14.03
C MET A 97 20.97 27.75 15.17
N GLY A 98 22.21 28.10 14.99
CA GLY A 98 23.02 28.73 16.04
C GLY A 98 23.10 27.82 17.29
N GLN A 99 22.92 28.44 18.46
CA GLN A 99 22.94 27.72 19.75
C GLN A 99 21.54 27.46 20.31
N ASN A 100 20.47 27.57 19.49
CA ASN A 100 19.12 27.58 20.01
C ASN A 100 18.28 26.36 19.58
N TYR A 101 18.42 25.92 18.32
CA TYR A 101 17.54 24.89 17.77
C TYR A 101 18.29 23.90 16.89
N THR A 102 17.83 22.64 16.92
CA THR A 102 18.21 21.60 15.98
C THR A 102 16.96 21.13 15.24
N LYS A 103 17.03 21.12 13.91
CA LYS A 103 15.98 20.62 13.00
C LYS A 103 16.47 19.41 12.25
N LEU A 104 15.54 18.61 11.70
CA LEU A 104 15.89 17.58 10.74
C LEU A 104 15.76 18.09 9.30
N ASN A 105 16.71 17.64 8.47
CA ASN A 105 16.75 17.89 7.04
C ASN A 105 15.95 16.80 6.34
N THR A 106 14.80 17.18 5.80
CA THR A 106 13.86 16.23 5.18
C THR A 106 13.55 16.61 3.75
N GLU A 107 13.05 15.65 2.98
CA GLU A 107 12.46 15.85 1.67
C GLU A 107 11.12 15.18 1.56
N GLY A 108 10.23 15.70 0.70
CA GLY A 108 8.92 15.08 0.49
C GLY A 108 9.04 13.78 -0.29
N TYR A 109 8.38 12.75 0.21
CA TYR A 109 8.16 11.48 -0.45
C TYR A 109 6.70 11.39 -0.86
N GLY A 110 6.42 11.39 -2.16
CA GLY A 110 5.07 11.46 -2.71
C GLY A 110 4.42 12.84 -2.65
N GLY A 111 3.12 12.87 -2.83
CA GLY A 111 2.29 14.07 -2.98
C GLY A 111 1.47 14.43 -1.75
N MET A 112 2.07 14.60 -0.55
CA MET A 112 1.36 14.87 0.70
C MET A 112 0.67 16.23 0.75
N ILE A 113 -0.41 16.34 1.52
CA ILE A 113 -1.02 17.60 1.93
C ILE A 113 -0.21 18.20 3.09
N CYS A 114 0.71 19.11 2.79
CA CYS A 114 1.69 19.64 3.74
C CYS A 114 1.08 20.19 5.04
N ALA A 115 0.00 20.96 4.94
CA ALA A 115 -0.66 21.59 6.10
C ALA A 115 -1.04 20.58 7.19
N THR A 116 -1.37 19.36 6.82
CA THR A 116 -1.82 18.33 7.77
C THR A 116 -0.69 17.77 8.62
N TRP A 117 0.55 18.00 8.26
CA TRP A 117 1.74 17.56 9.00
C TRP A 117 2.20 18.55 10.07
N MET A 118 1.63 19.77 10.09
CA MET A 118 2.04 20.83 11.00
C MET A 118 1.33 20.72 12.35
N ASP A 119 1.97 21.28 13.39
CA ASP A 119 1.46 21.48 14.75
C ASP A 119 0.97 20.21 15.46
N ARG A 120 1.53 19.06 15.11
CA ARG A 120 1.21 17.76 15.71
C ARG A 120 2.45 16.99 16.10
N PRO A 121 2.35 16.09 17.10
CA PRO A 121 3.45 15.22 17.49
C PRO A 121 3.86 14.28 16.35
N LEU A 122 5.13 14.27 16.03
CA LEU A 122 5.73 13.38 15.03
C LEU A 122 6.86 12.56 15.67
N SER A 123 7.19 11.46 15.01
CA SER A 123 8.35 10.64 15.34
C SER A 123 9.07 10.16 14.08
N VAL A 124 10.06 9.28 14.28
CA VAL A 124 10.88 8.71 13.20
C VAL A 124 10.71 7.21 13.20
N ALA A 125 10.50 6.65 12.00
CA ALA A 125 10.47 5.21 11.76
C ALA A 125 11.12 4.88 10.42
N GLY A 126 11.54 3.62 10.25
CA GLY A 126 12.12 3.15 9.00
C GLY A 126 12.96 1.91 9.19
N ARG A 127 13.97 1.77 8.33
CA ARG A 127 15.00 0.74 8.49
C ARG A 127 16.39 1.36 8.63
N VAL A 128 17.25 0.64 9.32
CA VAL A 128 18.66 0.96 9.52
C VAL A 128 19.50 -0.25 9.09
N LEU A 129 20.57 0.00 8.37
CA LEU A 129 21.49 -1.03 7.93
C LEU A 129 22.66 -1.08 8.90
N VAL A 130 22.78 -2.19 9.62
CA VAL A 130 23.74 -2.38 10.70
C VAL A 130 24.78 -3.42 10.30
N GLN A 131 26.05 -3.16 10.60
CA GLN A 131 27.11 -4.14 10.45
C GLN A 131 27.12 -5.12 11.61
N GLU A 132 26.85 -6.40 11.35
CA GLU A 132 26.82 -7.46 12.34
C GLU A 132 27.58 -8.71 11.81
N ASN A 133 28.58 -9.19 12.55
CA ASN A 133 29.31 -10.43 12.21
C ASN A 133 29.79 -10.54 10.77
N GLY A 134 30.24 -9.42 10.17
CA GLY A 134 30.72 -9.36 8.79
C GLY A 134 29.62 -9.29 7.71
N ALA A 135 28.34 -9.18 8.13
CA ALA A 135 27.20 -8.96 7.24
C ALA A 135 26.58 -7.57 7.45
N ILE A 136 25.87 -7.08 6.45
CA ILE A 136 25.00 -5.90 6.57
C ILE A 136 23.58 -6.41 6.81
N VAL A 137 23.03 -6.09 7.97
CA VAL A 137 21.71 -6.55 8.41
C VAL A 137 20.74 -5.38 8.45
N SER A 138 19.55 -5.57 7.89
CA SER A 138 18.45 -4.60 7.99
C SER A 138 17.74 -4.76 9.33
N ARG A 139 17.63 -3.68 10.09
CA ARG A 139 16.89 -3.58 11.36
C ARG A 139 15.80 -2.54 11.24
N LEU A 140 14.58 -2.87 11.65
CA LEU A 140 13.49 -1.90 11.73
C LEU A 140 13.61 -1.07 12.99
N VAL A 141 13.29 0.22 12.87
CA VAL A 141 13.25 1.15 14.00
C VAL A 141 11.98 1.98 13.93
N ALA A 142 11.31 2.15 15.06
CA ALA A 142 10.22 3.09 15.26
C ALA A 142 10.36 3.70 16.66
N LEU A 143 10.71 4.99 16.72
CA LEU A 143 10.90 5.67 18.00
C LEU A 143 9.52 5.95 18.62
N ASP A 144 9.15 5.19 19.66
CA ASP A 144 7.82 5.27 20.30
C ASP A 144 7.73 6.43 21.30
N ARG A 145 7.93 7.66 20.82
CA ARG A 145 7.76 8.89 21.60
C ARG A 145 7.46 10.08 20.70
N ASP A 146 6.87 11.12 21.28
CA ASP A 146 6.71 12.43 20.66
C ASP A 146 8.08 13.08 20.57
N LEU A 147 8.66 13.10 19.37
CA LEU A 147 10.05 13.50 19.15
C LEU A 147 10.18 14.80 18.38
N LEU A 148 9.29 15.05 17.44
CA LEU A 148 9.41 16.09 16.44
C LEU A 148 8.10 16.88 16.32
N LEU A 149 8.22 18.10 15.80
CA LEU A 149 7.08 18.92 15.41
C LEU A 149 7.47 19.85 14.26
N ILE A 150 6.60 20.02 13.28
CA ILE A 150 6.72 21.03 12.23
C ILE A 150 5.86 22.23 12.67
N PRO A 151 6.45 23.36 13.14
CA PRO A 151 5.68 24.47 13.66
C PRO A 151 5.12 25.36 12.55
N SER A 152 3.85 25.72 12.65
CA SER A 152 3.27 26.80 11.84
C SER A 152 3.84 28.15 12.21
N VAL A 153 3.92 29.06 11.23
CA VAL A 153 4.18 30.46 11.50
C VAL A 153 2.96 31.09 12.14
N ALA A 154 3.15 31.82 13.25
CA ALA A 154 2.06 32.45 13.96
C ALA A 154 1.24 33.39 13.04
N ILE A 155 -0.08 33.40 13.20
CA ILE A 155 -1.01 34.20 12.37
C ILE A 155 -0.61 35.68 12.29
N HIS A 156 0.02 36.25 13.35
CA HIS A 156 0.49 37.63 13.37
C HIS A 156 1.67 37.91 12.44
N MET A 157 2.42 36.86 12.08
CA MET A 157 3.59 36.93 11.17
C MET A 157 3.23 36.48 9.75
N ASN A 158 2.09 35.78 9.57
CA ASN A 158 1.57 35.32 8.27
C ASN A 158 0.04 35.48 8.23
N ARG A 159 -0.43 36.72 8.00
CA ARG A 159 -1.87 37.04 8.03
C ARG A 159 -2.65 36.50 6.84
N GLU A 160 -1.96 36.13 5.75
CA GLU A 160 -2.59 35.61 4.53
C GLU A 160 -2.73 34.08 4.53
N VAL A 161 -2.32 33.38 5.61
CA VAL A 161 -2.26 31.92 5.66
C VAL A 161 -3.62 31.25 5.37
N ASN A 162 -4.73 31.90 5.73
CA ASN A 162 -6.07 31.36 5.45
C ASN A 162 -6.58 31.69 4.04
N ASP A 163 -5.95 32.64 3.36
CA ASP A 163 -6.33 33.05 2.00
C ASP A 163 -5.44 32.43 0.93
N LYS A 164 -4.15 32.23 1.25
CA LYS A 164 -3.11 31.73 0.32
C LYS A 164 -2.13 30.81 1.05
N ALA A 165 -2.52 29.57 1.27
CA ALA A 165 -1.61 28.56 1.83
C ALA A 165 -0.70 28.02 0.72
N SER A 166 0.61 28.27 0.82
CA SER A 166 1.65 27.69 -0.03
C SER A 166 2.83 27.30 0.85
N PHE A 167 3.30 26.07 0.72
CA PHE A 167 4.36 25.52 1.56
C PHE A 167 5.59 25.18 0.71
N ASN A 168 6.72 25.76 1.07
CA ASN A 168 8.03 25.37 0.56
C ASN A 168 8.59 24.25 1.45
N LYS A 169 8.70 23.03 0.91
CA LYS A 169 9.16 21.87 1.69
C LYS A 169 10.55 22.04 2.29
N GLN A 170 11.44 22.82 1.65
CA GLN A 170 12.81 23.08 2.15
C GLN A 170 12.85 24.13 3.27
N ILE A 171 11.83 24.97 3.40
CA ILE A 171 11.79 26.10 4.36
C ILE A 171 10.77 25.81 5.45
N ASP A 172 9.52 25.53 5.07
CA ASP A 172 8.38 25.50 5.98
C ASP A 172 8.18 24.14 6.66
N MET A 173 8.66 23.02 6.03
CA MET A 173 8.33 21.66 6.43
C MET A 173 9.48 20.92 7.15
N LEU A 174 10.52 21.63 7.59
CA LEU A 174 11.63 21.03 8.33
C LEU A 174 11.26 20.86 9.82
N PRO A 175 11.18 19.62 10.36
CA PRO A 175 10.74 19.43 11.72
C PRO A 175 11.77 19.84 12.76
N LEU A 176 11.32 20.50 13.81
CA LEU A 176 12.10 20.82 15.00
C LEU A 176 12.33 19.52 15.79
N LEU A 177 13.60 19.22 16.09
CA LEU A 177 14.02 18.08 16.91
C LEU A 177 14.21 18.47 18.37
N GLY A 178 14.68 19.70 18.64
CA GLY A 178 14.91 20.15 20.00
C GLY A 178 15.58 21.51 20.07
N GLY A 179 16.02 21.87 21.28
CA GLY A 179 16.91 23.02 21.54
C GLY A 179 18.30 22.77 20.95
N ALA A 180 19.32 23.52 21.42
CA ALA A 180 20.69 23.22 21.03
C ALA A 180 21.04 21.78 21.43
N ALA A 181 21.28 20.93 20.44
CA ALA A 181 21.65 19.55 20.64
C ALA A 181 23.10 19.33 20.18
N GLU A 182 23.75 18.33 20.77
CA GLU A 182 25.02 17.84 20.24
C GLU A 182 24.83 17.28 18.84
N GLU A 183 25.89 17.32 18.05
CA GLU A 183 25.91 16.69 16.72
C GLU A 183 25.66 15.18 16.81
N GLY A 184 24.88 14.64 15.88
CA GLY A 184 24.59 13.21 15.78
C GLY A 184 23.51 12.72 16.75
N VAL A 185 22.70 13.60 17.35
CA VAL A 185 21.68 13.20 18.34
C VAL A 185 20.66 12.21 17.78
N LEU A 186 20.24 12.36 16.52
CA LEU A 186 19.33 11.39 15.90
C LEU A 186 19.98 10.01 15.78
N LYS A 187 21.23 9.94 15.34
CA LYS A 187 21.97 8.67 15.24
C LYS A 187 22.16 8.00 16.59
N LYS A 188 22.46 8.79 17.64
CA LYS A 188 22.53 8.29 19.03
C LYS A 188 21.23 7.69 19.51
N LEU A 189 20.09 8.35 19.22
CA LEU A 189 18.75 7.84 19.57
C LEU A 189 18.44 6.52 18.90
N ILE A 190 18.74 6.42 17.59
CA ILE A 190 18.53 5.19 16.80
C ILE A 190 19.44 4.07 17.29
N ALA A 191 20.72 4.36 17.55
CA ALA A 191 21.68 3.38 18.08
C ALA A 191 21.23 2.81 19.44
N ALA A 192 20.73 3.69 20.33
CA ALA A 192 20.19 3.31 21.61
C ALA A 192 18.93 2.43 21.49
N GLU A 193 18.00 2.78 20.60
CA GLU A 193 16.77 2.00 20.34
C GLU A 193 17.08 0.60 19.82
N LEU A 194 18.06 0.50 18.92
CA LEU A 194 18.48 -0.77 18.33
C LEU A 194 19.48 -1.56 19.20
N ASN A 195 19.97 -0.97 20.28
CA ASN A 195 21.03 -1.50 21.13
C ASN A 195 22.29 -1.89 20.32
N VAL A 196 22.76 -0.96 19.50
CA VAL A 196 23.98 -1.09 18.69
C VAL A 196 24.90 0.12 18.89
N ALA A 197 26.18 -0.01 18.51
CA ALA A 197 27.09 1.14 18.49
C ALA A 197 26.81 2.03 17.27
N GLU A 198 27.03 3.35 17.41
CA GLU A 198 26.76 4.31 16.33
C GLU A 198 27.59 4.04 15.06
N ASP A 199 28.81 3.55 15.20
CA ASP A 199 29.71 3.20 14.09
C ASP A 199 29.29 1.93 13.34
N GLN A 200 28.44 1.09 13.93
CA GLN A 200 27.85 -0.06 13.27
C GLN A 200 26.73 0.35 12.29
N ILE A 201 26.16 1.54 12.42
CA ILE A 201 25.13 2.05 11.51
C ILE A 201 25.78 2.56 10.22
N LEU A 202 25.56 1.84 9.11
CA LEU A 202 26.15 2.12 7.80
C LEU A 202 25.24 2.92 6.87
N GLY A 203 23.93 2.93 7.11
CA GLY A 203 22.94 3.63 6.28
C GLY A 203 21.54 3.48 6.83
N SER A 204 20.61 4.26 6.30
CA SER A 204 19.22 4.21 6.75
C SER A 204 18.24 4.70 5.70
N ASP A 205 17.00 4.21 5.77
CA ASP A 205 15.83 4.76 5.11
C ASP A 205 14.83 5.14 6.21
N LEU A 206 14.86 6.40 6.62
CA LEU A 206 14.08 6.93 7.74
C LEU A 206 13.05 7.93 7.27
N PHE A 207 11.88 7.89 7.89
CA PHE A 207 10.73 8.72 7.55
C PHE A 207 10.10 9.32 8.79
N LEU A 208 9.46 10.47 8.63
CA LEU A 208 8.58 11.02 9.66
C LEU A 208 7.29 10.19 9.71
N CYS A 209 6.80 9.95 10.89
CA CYS A 209 5.50 9.33 11.12
C CYS A 209 4.69 10.12 12.15
N ILE A 210 3.38 10.17 11.97
CA ILE A 210 2.46 10.78 12.94
C ILE A 210 2.34 9.88 14.18
N ARG A 211 2.06 10.51 15.31
CA ARG A 211 1.84 9.83 16.60
C ARG A 211 0.37 9.56 16.88
N GLU A 212 -0.52 10.23 16.17
CA GLU A 212 -1.96 10.02 16.30
C GLU A 212 -2.34 8.60 15.91
N LYS A 213 -3.14 7.99 16.76
CA LYS A 213 -3.65 6.63 16.56
C LYS A 213 -4.92 6.64 15.73
N ALA A 214 -5.16 5.53 15.06
CA ALA A 214 -6.41 5.31 14.34
C ALA A 214 -7.62 5.43 15.26
N THR A 215 -8.69 6.03 14.77
CA THR A 215 -9.94 6.24 15.51
C THR A 215 -11.16 5.80 14.73
N VAL A 216 -12.21 5.43 15.48
CA VAL A 216 -13.56 5.23 14.96
C VAL A 216 -14.42 6.35 15.49
N TRP A 217 -15.20 6.99 14.64
CA TRP A 217 -16.00 8.15 14.99
C TRP A 217 -17.28 8.29 14.16
N GLY A 218 -18.05 9.35 14.40
CA GLY A 218 -19.37 9.58 13.82
C GLY A 218 -20.48 9.21 14.81
N CYS A 219 -21.69 9.64 14.53
CA CYS A 219 -22.85 9.45 15.43
C CYS A 219 -23.16 7.96 15.66
N ASN A 220 -22.84 7.09 14.67
CA ASN A 220 -23.10 5.66 14.71
C ASN A 220 -21.84 4.83 14.46
N GLU A 221 -20.64 5.36 14.72
CA GLU A 221 -19.35 4.72 14.44
C GLU A 221 -19.19 4.38 12.94
N GLU A 222 -19.68 5.24 12.04
CA GLU A 222 -19.68 4.98 10.59
C GLU A 222 -18.37 5.35 9.89
N PHE A 223 -17.46 6.08 10.56
CA PHE A 223 -16.21 6.53 9.98
C PHE A 223 -15.00 6.02 10.75
N ILE A 224 -13.91 5.86 10.04
CA ILE A 224 -12.58 5.60 10.57
C ILE A 224 -11.64 6.68 10.09
N SER A 225 -10.68 7.06 10.94
CA SER A 225 -9.58 7.96 10.54
C SER A 225 -8.26 7.40 11.02
N SER A 226 -7.27 7.46 10.13
CA SER A 226 -5.90 7.02 10.39
C SER A 226 -4.96 7.63 9.35
N GLY A 227 -3.69 7.68 9.64
CA GLY A 227 -2.69 7.84 8.58
C GLY A 227 -2.60 6.57 7.76
N ARG A 228 -2.14 6.66 6.52
CA ARG A 228 -1.80 5.51 5.66
C ARG A 228 -2.96 4.55 5.37
N LEU A 229 -4.22 5.04 5.40
CA LEU A 229 -5.34 4.27 4.87
C LEU A 229 -5.07 3.94 3.41
N ASP A 230 -4.56 4.91 2.68
CA ASP A 230 -3.93 4.76 1.39
C ASP A 230 -2.47 4.29 1.58
N ASP A 231 -2.11 3.02 1.30
CA ASP A 231 -2.99 1.97 0.77
C ASP A 231 -2.98 0.72 1.69
N GLN A 232 -2.56 0.90 2.98
CA GLN A 232 -2.53 -0.21 3.93
C GLN A 232 -3.92 -0.82 4.18
N GLN A 233 -5.00 -0.08 3.92
CA GLN A 233 -6.36 -0.60 3.99
C GLN A 233 -6.59 -1.67 2.92
N CYS A 234 -6.13 -1.44 1.67
CA CYS A 234 -6.21 -2.43 0.60
C CYS A 234 -5.24 -3.59 0.82
N VAL A 235 -4.00 -3.32 1.28
CA VAL A 235 -3.05 -4.37 1.68
C VAL A 235 -3.68 -5.33 2.67
N PHE A 236 -4.30 -4.80 3.73
CA PHE A 236 -4.98 -5.62 4.75
C PHE A 236 -6.15 -6.40 4.16
N GLY A 237 -7.00 -5.75 3.35
CA GLY A 237 -8.17 -6.38 2.72
C GLY A 237 -7.79 -7.54 1.80
N ILE A 238 -6.79 -7.36 0.96
CA ILE A 238 -6.26 -8.39 0.06
C ILE A 238 -5.63 -9.54 0.86
N LEU A 239 -4.79 -9.23 1.85
CA LEU A 239 -4.16 -10.25 2.70
C LEU A 239 -5.20 -11.12 3.40
N LYS A 240 -6.24 -10.51 3.99
CA LYS A 240 -7.34 -11.26 4.65
C LYS A 240 -8.13 -12.09 3.64
N GLY A 241 -8.37 -11.56 2.44
CA GLY A 241 -9.01 -12.29 1.35
C GLY A 241 -8.19 -13.51 0.91
N LEU A 242 -6.88 -13.37 0.72
CA LEU A 242 -5.96 -14.46 0.38
C LEU A 242 -5.98 -15.57 1.43
N LEU A 243 -5.96 -15.20 2.71
CA LEU A 243 -5.97 -16.19 3.81
C LEU A 243 -7.30 -16.95 3.91
N GLN A 244 -8.40 -16.39 3.44
CA GLN A 244 -9.76 -16.97 3.52
C GLN A 244 -10.22 -17.67 2.24
N GLY A 245 -9.72 -17.23 1.07
CA GLY A 245 -10.07 -17.80 -0.23
C GLY A 245 -9.07 -18.87 -0.66
N ARG A 246 -9.54 -19.89 -1.38
CA ARG A 246 -8.70 -20.91 -2.00
C ARG A 246 -9.36 -21.45 -3.25
N SER A 247 -8.58 -21.60 -4.31
CA SER A 247 -8.95 -22.30 -5.53
C SER A 247 -8.08 -23.53 -5.69
N VAL A 248 -8.63 -24.64 -6.16
CA VAL A 248 -7.87 -25.86 -6.44
C VAL A 248 -7.20 -25.82 -7.82
N GLU A 249 -7.73 -25.01 -8.74
CA GLU A 249 -7.28 -24.91 -10.14
C GLU A 249 -6.50 -23.64 -10.44
N SER A 250 -6.37 -22.72 -9.48
CA SER A 250 -5.65 -21.45 -9.69
C SER A 250 -4.48 -21.27 -8.73
N ILE A 251 -3.59 -20.38 -9.10
CA ILE A 251 -2.53 -19.87 -8.23
C ILE A 251 -2.93 -18.49 -7.76
N ASN A 252 -3.32 -18.38 -6.50
CA ASN A 252 -3.73 -17.14 -5.88
C ASN A 252 -2.51 -16.31 -5.47
N VAL A 253 -2.45 -15.05 -5.87
CA VAL A 253 -1.28 -14.17 -5.67
C VAL A 253 -1.70 -12.86 -5.05
N ALA A 254 -1.10 -12.48 -3.92
CA ALA A 254 -1.17 -11.15 -3.34
C ALA A 254 0.18 -10.46 -3.54
N ALA A 255 0.20 -9.34 -4.24
CA ALA A 255 1.41 -8.59 -4.58
C ALA A 255 1.35 -7.20 -3.96
N PHE A 256 2.24 -6.91 -3.00
CA PHE A 256 2.32 -5.61 -2.33
C PHE A 256 3.62 -4.94 -2.70
N PHE A 257 3.52 -3.83 -3.44
CA PHE A 257 4.65 -3.09 -3.99
C PHE A 257 4.99 -1.86 -3.15
N ASP A 258 6.23 -1.41 -3.24
CA ASP A 258 6.70 -0.17 -2.66
C ASP A 258 6.89 0.90 -3.75
N ASN A 259 7.00 2.16 -3.34
CA ASN A 259 7.28 3.31 -4.19
C ASN A 259 6.17 3.64 -5.22
N GLU A 260 4.93 3.25 -4.97
CA GLU A 260 3.79 3.69 -5.78
C GLU A 260 3.73 5.21 -5.81
N GLU A 261 3.79 5.85 -4.66
CA GLU A 261 3.67 7.29 -4.42
C GLU A 261 4.74 8.16 -5.10
N VAL A 262 5.77 7.52 -5.64
CA VAL A 262 6.86 8.16 -6.39
C VAL A 262 7.06 7.56 -7.78
N GLY A 263 6.05 6.85 -8.30
CA GLY A 263 5.95 6.40 -9.68
C GLY A 263 6.47 4.99 -9.95
N SER A 264 6.60 4.12 -8.94
CA SER A 264 6.89 2.67 -9.07
C SER A 264 8.18 2.29 -9.83
N GLY A 265 9.05 3.22 -10.18
CA GLY A 265 10.21 3.04 -11.06
C GLY A 265 11.44 2.42 -10.37
N THR A 266 11.26 1.63 -9.32
CA THR A 266 12.35 0.98 -8.56
C THR A 266 12.31 -0.54 -8.71
N LYS A 267 13.38 -1.25 -8.26
CA LYS A 267 13.42 -2.72 -8.31
C LYS A 267 12.30 -3.41 -7.51
N GLN A 268 11.70 -2.72 -6.55
CA GLN A 268 10.62 -3.19 -5.67
C GLN A 268 9.25 -2.58 -6.03
N GLY A 269 9.17 -1.66 -6.99
CA GLY A 269 7.93 -1.05 -7.44
C GLY A 269 7.17 -1.89 -8.48
N ALA A 270 5.93 -1.55 -8.74
CA ALA A 270 5.06 -2.25 -9.69
C ALA A 270 5.58 -2.21 -11.14
N ALA A 271 6.37 -1.19 -11.51
CA ALA A 271 7.01 -1.10 -12.83
C ALA A 271 8.25 -2.01 -12.98
N SER A 272 8.68 -2.69 -11.92
CA SER A 272 9.81 -3.64 -11.99
C SER A 272 9.38 -5.00 -12.54
N THR A 273 10.36 -5.86 -12.81
CA THR A 273 10.11 -7.26 -13.19
C THR A 273 9.67 -8.14 -12.01
N PHE A 274 9.44 -7.60 -10.80
CA PHE A 274 9.20 -8.43 -9.61
C PHE A 274 8.00 -9.36 -9.77
N LEU A 275 6.86 -8.84 -10.27
CA LEU A 275 5.69 -9.67 -10.54
C LEU A 275 6.00 -10.72 -11.60
N TYR A 276 6.58 -10.30 -12.72
CA TYR A 276 6.96 -11.20 -13.81
C TYR A 276 7.90 -12.30 -13.32
N ASP A 277 8.97 -11.94 -12.62
CA ASP A 277 9.97 -12.88 -12.11
C ASP A 277 9.33 -13.96 -11.22
N VAL A 278 8.40 -13.55 -10.34
CA VAL A 278 7.71 -14.47 -9.44
C VAL A 278 6.77 -15.38 -10.20
N LEU A 279 5.87 -14.83 -11.04
CA LEU A 279 4.90 -15.62 -11.80
C LEU A 279 5.59 -16.60 -12.77
N HIS A 280 6.64 -16.15 -13.46
CA HIS A 280 7.40 -17.00 -14.37
C HIS A 280 8.11 -18.12 -13.62
N ARG A 281 8.73 -17.85 -12.47
CA ARG A 281 9.36 -18.88 -11.64
C ARG A 281 8.36 -19.89 -11.08
N ILE A 282 7.15 -19.46 -10.73
CA ILE A 282 6.06 -20.37 -10.35
C ILE A 282 5.71 -21.26 -11.53
N ALA A 283 5.47 -20.69 -12.71
CA ALA A 283 5.15 -21.43 -13.92
C ALA A 283 6.21 -22.48 -14.28
N GLN A 284 7.48 -22.12 -14.20
CA GLN A 284 8.60 -23.04 -14.47
C GLN A 284 8.69 -24.20 -13.45
N ASN A 285 8.09 -24.07 -12.26
CA ASN A 285 7.99 -25.16 -11.30
C ASN A 285 6.75 -26.05 -11.55
N VAL A 286 5.64 -25.49 -12.07
CA VAL A 286 4.42 -26.23 -12.39
C VAL A 286 4.62 -27.03 -13.70
N CYS A 287 4.99 -26.30 -14.77
CA CYS A 287 5.28 -26.85 -16.08
C CYS A 287 6.40 -26.01 -16.72
N PRO A 288 7.59 -26.58 -17.00
CA PRO A 288 8.73 -25.82 -17.51
C PRO A 288 8.60 -25.52 -19.01
N SER A 289 7.55 -24.78 -19.38
CA SER A 289 7.25 -24.37 -20.76
C SER A 289 6.83 -22.91 -20.76
N ASP A 290 7.45 -22.12 -21.64
CA ASP A 290 7.06 -20.71 -21.83
C ASP A 290 5.67 -20.60 -22.47
N GLU A 291 5.27 -21.55 -23.29
CA GLU A 291 3.91 -21.62 -23.88
C GLU A 291 2.85 -21.77 -22.78
N ASP A 292 3.08 -22.65 -21.79
CA ASP A 292 2.13 -22.81 -20.68
C ASP A 292 2.07 -21.59 -19.79
N PHE A 293 3.20 -20.88 -19.59
CA PHE A 293 3.18 -19.58 -18.91
C PHE A 293 2.30 -18.56 -19.64
N HIS A 294 2.46 -18.42 -20.96
CA HIS A 294 1.68 -17.48 -21.75
C HIS A 294 0.19 -17.82 -21.74
N ARG A 295 -0.15 -19.12 -21.85
CA ARG A 295 -1.54 -19.60 -21.72
C ARG A 295 -2.13 -19.27 -20.36
N ALA A 296 -1.39 -19.54 -19.28
CA ALA A 296 -1.82 -19.23 -17.92
C ALA A 296 -2.06 -17.73 -17.74
N VAL A 297 -1.15 -16.87 -18.22
CA VAL A 297 -1.30 -15.40 -18.16
C VAL A 297 -2.52 -14.93 -18.95
N ALA A 298 -2.80 -15.49 -20.14
CA ALA A 298 -3.97 -15.13 -20.94
C ALA A 298 -5.30 -15.42 -20.24
N SER A 299 -5.36 -16.49 -19.45
CA SER A 299 -6.50 -16.87 -18.62
C SER A 299 -6.52 -16.20 -17.23
N SER A 300 -5.52 -15.38 -16.91
CA SER A 300 -5.39 -14.76 -15.60
C SER A 300 -6.21 -13.48 -15.45
N PHE A 301 -6.45 -13.12 -14.19
CA PHE A 301 -7.14 -11.87 -13.83
C PHE A 301 -6.45 -11.17 -12.67
N MET A 302 -6.39 -9.82 -12.75
CA MET A 302 -5.81 -8.98 -11.72
C MET A 302 -6.80 -7.95 -11.17
N PHE A 303 -6.83 -7.83 -9.85
CA PHE A 303 -7.37 -6.66 -9.16
C PHE A 303 -6.21 -5.77 -8.74
N SER A 304 -6.16 -4.54 -9.26
CA SER A 304 -5.29 -3.48 -8.79
C SER A 304 -6.08 -2.66 -7.77
N ALA A 305 -5.75 -2.79 -6.50
CA ALA A 305 -6.45 -2.11 -5.43
C ALA A 305 -5.58 -0.97 -4.88
N ASP A 306 -6.20 0.20 -4.81
CA ASP A 306 -5.62 1.45 -4.35
C ASP A 306 -6.79 2.38 -4.02
N ASN A 307 -6.80 3.04 -2.85
CA ASN A 307 -7.96 3.75 -2.38
C ASN A 307 -8.50 4.79 -3.38
N ALA A 308 -9.78 5.10 -3.28
CA ALA A 308 -10.51 5.95 -4.22
C ALA A 308 -11.04 7.21 -3.53
N HIS A 309 -11.35 8.25 -4.31
CA HIS A 309 -11.91 9.49 -3.77
C HIS A 309 -13.40 9.33 -3.47
N ALA A 310 -13.83 9.66 -2.24
CA ALA A 310 -15.23 9.87 -1.93
C ALA A 310 -15.68 11.31 -2.29
N VAL A 311 -16.97 11.51 -2.52
CA VAL A 311 -17.54 12.85 -2.65
C VAL A 311 -17.24 13.66 -1.39
N HIS A 312 -16.58 14.81 -1.58
CA HIS A 312 -16.25 15.68 -0.47
C HIS A 312 -17.50 16.46 -0.03
N PRO A 313 -17.91 16.40 1.25
CA PRO A 313 -19.20 16.97 1.70
C PRO A 313 -19.33 18.48 1.48
N ASN A 314 -18.22 19.21 1.53
CA ASN A 314 -18.20 20.66 1.32
C ASN A 314 -17.83 21.07 -0.12
N HIS A 315 -17.36 20.12 -0.96
CA HIS A 315 -16.90 20.37 -2.33
C HIS A 315 -17.36 19.27 -3.29
N PRO A 316 -18.67 19.00 -3.40
CA PRO A 316 -19.19 17.96 -4.30
C PRO A 316 -18.90 18.26 -5.77
N GLU A 317 -18.67 19.53 -6.12
CA GLU A 317 -18.32 19.98 -7.48
C GLU A 317 -16.97 19.46 -7.98
N HIS A 318 -16.13 18.87 -7.13
CA HIS A 318 -14.86 18.26 -7.56
C HIS A 318 -15.03 16.85 -8.14
N THR A 319 -16.21 16.24 -8.00
CA THR A 319 -16.53 14.89 -8.45
C THR A 319 -17.42 14.93 -9.71
N ASP A 320 -17.34 13.92 -10.58
CA ASP A 320 -18.32 13.73 -11.66
C ASP A 320 -19.71 13.48 -11.06
N ALA A 321 -20.73 14.12 -11.60
CA ALA A 321 -22.08 14.10 -11.02
C ALA A 321 -22.77 12.72 -11.06
N ASN A 322 -22.36 11.84 -12.01
CA ASN A 322 -23.00 10.53 -12.19
C ASN A 322 -22.08 9.35 -11.83
N ASN A 323 -20.75 9.57 -11.81
CA ASN A 323 -19.76 8.56 -11.44
C ASN A 323 -19.07 9.01 -10.13
N CYS A 324 -19.85 9.13 -9.09
CA CYS A 324 -19.44 9.58 -7.77
C CYS A 324 -19.57 8.46 -6.74
N THR A 325 -18.77 8.51 -5.71
CA THR A 325 -18.60 7.43 -4.72
C THR A 325 -18.72 7.96 -3.31
N TYR A 326 -19.27 7.15 -2.43
CA TYR A 326 -19.54 7.50 -1.03
C TYR A 326 -18.96 6.45 -0.09
N MET A 327 -18.49 6.89 1.06
CA MET A 327 -18.03 6.01 2.13
C MET A 327 -19.16 5.11 2.64
N ASN A 328 -18.84 3.87 3.00
CA ASN A 328 -19.78 2.84 3.48
C ASN A 328 -20.74 2.25 2.43
N GLU A 329 -20.56 2.58 1.16
CA GLU A 329 -21.37 2.09 0.04
C GLU A 329 -20.65 1.02 -0.80
N GLY A 330 -19.56 0.44 -0.26
CA GLY A 330 -18.85 -0.69 -0.85
C GLY A 330 -17.63 -0.32 -1.69
N VAL A 331 -17.18 -1.28 -2.49
CA VAL A 331 -15.95 -1.18 -3.28
C VAL A 331 -16.18 -0.31 -4.52
N VAL A 332 -15.20 0.52 -4.84
CA VAL A 332 -15.20 1.41 -6.00
C VAL A 332 -14.44 0.76 -7.16
N VAL A 333 -15.04 0.72 -8.33
CA VAL A 333 -14.36 0.43 -9.61
C VAL A 333 -13.95 1.77 -10.25
N LYS A 334 -12.67 1.95 -10.51
CA LYS A 334 -12.09 3.17 -11.09
C LYS A 334 -12.00 3.05 -12.61
N VAL A 335 -12.51 4.04 -13.36
CA VAL A 335 -12.53 4.05 -14.82
C VAL A 335 -11.89 5.32 -15.36
N HIS A 336 -11.03 5.19 -16.38
CA HIS A 336 -10.36 6.33 -17.02
C HIS A 336 -10.16 6.08 -18.52
N ALA A 337 -10.71 6.97 -19.36
CA ALA A 337 -10.60 6.86 -20.81
C ALA A 337 -9.14 6.88 -21.33
N GLY A 338 -8.24 7.59 -20.63
CA GLY A 338 -6.81 7.63 -20.94
C GLY A 338 -6.01 6.45 -20.35
N GLN A 339 -6.69 5.40 -19.87
CA GLN A 339 -6.08 4.16 -19.34
C GLN A 339 -5.04 4.39 -18.21
N LYS A 340 -5.25 5.41 -17.40
CA LYS A 340 -4.52 5.58 -16.13
C LYS A 340 -5.01 4.59 -15.06
N TYR A 341 -6.24 4.11 -15.25
CA TYR A 341 -6.83 2.95 -14.60
C TYR A 341 -7.06 1.90 -15.67
N THR A 342 -6.76 0.65 -15.38
CA THR A 342 -6.76 -0.46 -16.34
C THR A 342 -8.15 -1.00 -16.67
N SER A 343 -9.18 -0.54 -15.95
CA SER A 343 -10.54 -1.06 -16.09
C SER A 343 -11.10 -0.87 -17.49
N ASP A 344 -11.68 -1.94 -18.05
CA ASP A 344 -12.42 -1.98 -19.31
C ASP A 344 -13.76 -2.70 -19.14
N GLY A 345 -14.50 -2.90 -20.23
CA GLY A 345 -15.82 -3.53 -20.19
C GLY A 345 -15.79 -4.98 -19.70
N MET A 346 -14.76 -5.76 -20.07
CA MET A 346 -14.63 -7.16 -19.66
C MET A 346 -14.27 -7.23 -18.17
N SER A 347 -13.26 -6.53 -17.75
CA SER A 347 -12.79 -6.56 -16.36
C SER A 347 -13.82 -6.01 -15.38
N MET A 348 -14.59 -4.97 -15.77
CA MET A 348 -15.72 -4.49 -14.99
C MET A 348 -16.86 -5.52 -14.89
N ALA A 349 -17.13 -6.30 -15.95
CA ALA A 349 -18.14 -7.35 -15.91
C ALA A 349 -17.75 -8.47 -14.94
N VAL A 350 -16.48 -8.88 -14.93
CA VAL A 350 -15.93 -9.83 -13.96
C VAL A 350 -16.07 -9.31 -12.54
N ALA A 351 -15.67 -8.07 -12.28
CA ALA A 351 -15.80 -7.46 -10.96
C ALA A 351 -17.25 -7.41 -10.47
N LYS A 352 -18.22 -7.11 -11.36
CA LYS A 352 -19.65 -7.15 -11.05
C LYS A 352 -20.12 -8.53 -10.65
N GLU A 353 -19.74 -9.55 -11.42
CA GLU A 353 -20.12 -10.94 -11.16
C GLU A 353 -19.60 -11.41 -9.80
N LEU A 354 -18.31 -11.18 -9.53
CA LEU A 354 -17.69 -11.55 -8.26
C LEU A 354 -18.28 -10.80 -7.06
N ALA A 355 -18.54 -9.50 -7.21
CA ALA A 355 -19.17 -8.70 -6.17
C ALA A 355 -20.60 -9.17 -5.87
N ALA A 356 -21.38 -9.53 -6.91
CA ALA A 356 -22.71 -10.10 -6.74
C ALA A 356 -22.67 -11.44 -5.97
N ARG A 357 -21.73 -12.33 -6.30
CA ARG A 357 -21.52 -13.59 -5.58
C ARG A 357 -21.09 -13.36 -4.13
N ALA A 358 -20.25 -12.38 -3.88
CA ALA A 358 -19.77 -12.02 -2.54
C ALA A 358 -20.84 -11.26 -1.71
N GLY A 359 -21.92 -10.79 -2.33
CA GLY A 359 -22.91 -9.89 -1.70
C GLY A 359 -22.31 -8.54 -1.31
N VAL A 360 -21.44 -8.00 -2.17
CA VAL A 360 -20.73 -6.73 -1.96
C VAL A 360 -21.25 -5.68 -2.92
N PRO A 361 -21.65 -4.49 -2.44
CA PRO A 361 -22.02 -3.40 -3.32
C PRO A 361 -20.82 -2.83 -4.05
N LEU A 362 -21.01 -2.44 -5.33
CA LEU A 362 -20.01 -1.75 -6.15
C LEU A 362 -20.47 -0.35 -6.49
N GLN A 363 -19.52 0.57 -6.51
CA GLN A 363 -19.66 1.93 -7.00
C GLN A 363 -18.73 2.15 -8.19
N TYR A 364 -18.98 3.19 -8.98
CA TYR A 364 -18.15 3.54 -10.13
C TYR A 364 -17.62 4.94 -9.98
N PHE A 365 -16.31 5.10 -10.16
CA PHE A 365 -15.62 6.38 -10.13
C PHE A 365 -15.05 6.71 -11.50
N ALA A 366 -15.31 7.91 -11.98
CA ALA A 366 -14.59 8.55 -13.05
C ALA A 366 -14.22 9.98 -12.64
N ASN A 367 -13.04 10.44 -13.06
CA ASN A 367 -12.68 11.83 -12.86
C ASN A 367 -13.63 12.76 -13.63
N ARG A 368 -13.87 13.97 -13.13
CA ARG A 368 -14.44 15.04 -13.96
C ARG A 368 -13.60 15.20 -15.23
N SER A 369 -14.25 15.41 -16.36
CA SER A 369 -13.58 15.49 -17.67
C SER A 369 -12.54 16.63 -17.76
N ASP A 370 -12.61 17.63 -16.87
CA ASP A 370 -11.69 18.75 -16.78
C ASP A 370 -10.56 18.52 -15.74
N LYS A 371 -10.47 17.35 -15.13
CA LYS A 371 -9.43 16.97 -14.16
C LYS A 371 -8.55 15.85 -14.69
N ALA A 372 -7.25 15.99 -14.52
CA ALA A 372 -6.29 15.01 -15.04
C ALA A 372 -6.32 13.65 -14.31
N GLY A 373 -6.75 13.65 -13.03
CA GLY A 373 -6.72 12.46 -12.18
C GLY A 373 -5.32 11.94 -11.88
N GLY A 374 -5.22 11.02 -10.94
CA GLY A 374 -4.02 10.22 -10.64
C GLY A 374 -3.87 9.03 -11.58
N SER A 375 -2.87 8.20 -11.31
CA SER A 375 -2.65 6.87 -11.90
C SER A 375 -2.50 5.89 -10.74
N THR A 376 -2.53 4.59 -11.02
CA THR A 376 -2.39 3.51 -10.04
C THR A 376 -1.27 2.56 -10.45
N LEU A 377 -0.96 1.61 -9.57
CA LEU A 377 0.03 0.58 -9.83
C LEU A 377 -0.39 -0.40 -10.96
N GLY A 378 -1.69 -0.51 -11.26
CA GLY A 378 -2.24 -1.49 -12.19
C GLY A 378 -1.67 -1.38 -13.60
N ASN A 379 -1.71 -0.20 -14.21
CA ASN A 379 -1.19 0.01 -15.57
C ASN A 379 0.33 -0.24 -15.66
N LEU A 380 1.08 -0.01 -14.58
CA LEU A 380 2.52 -0.25 -14.54
C LEU A 380 2.85 -1.74 -14.40
N ALA A 381 2.13 -2.46 -13.53
CA ALA A 381 2.26 -3.91 -13.40
C ALA A 381 1.85 -4.64 -14.71
N MET A 382 0.78 -4.17 -15.37
CA MET A 382 0.29 -4.69 -16.64
C MET A 382 1.30 -4.52 -17.79
N ALA A 383 2.16 -3.52 -17.75
CA ALA A 383 3.25 -3.36 -18.71
C ALA A 383 4.32 -4.46 -18.57
N GLN A 384 4.40 -5.10 -17.41
CA GLN A 384 5.33 -6.20 -17.13
C GLN A 384 4.71 -7.59 -17.39
N VAL A 385 3.44 -7.78 -17.01
CA VAL A 385 2.68 -9.03 -17.23
C VAL A 385 1.27 -8.68 -17.66
N SER A 386 1.01 -8.75 -18.97
CA SER A 386 -0.26 -8.32 -19.57
C SER A 386 -1.36 -9.37 -19.38
N MET A 387 -2.33 -9.07 -18.50
CA MET A 387 -3.52 -9.88 -18.25
C MET A 387 -4.76 -8.99 -18.10
N ASN A 388 -5.96 -9.58 -18.03
CA ASN A 388 -7.16 -8.81 -17.72
C ASN A 388 -7.02 -8.17 -16.32
N CYS A 389 -7.29 -6.86 -16.23
CA CYS A 389 -7.11 -6.13 -14.97
C CYS A 389 -8.24 -5.13 -14.72
N VAL A 390 -8.67 -5.02 -13.48
CA VAL A 390 -9.61 -4.00 -13.02
C VAL A 390 -9.00 -3.21 -11.87
N ASP A 391 -9.08 -1.88 -11.95
CA ASP A 391 -8.69 -0.99 -10.86
C ASP A 391 -9.87 -0.78 -9.91
N ILE A 392 -9.64 -1.07 -8.65
CA ILE A 392 -10.61 -0.89 -7.58
C ILE A 392 -10.02 -0.06 -6.43
N GLY A 393 -10.84 0.34 -5.48
CA GLY A 393 -10.38 0.99 -4.26
C GLY A 393 -11.49 1.12 -3.23
N LEU A 394 -11.15 1.66 -2.07
CA LEU A 394 -12.12 2.01 -1.04
C LEU A 394 -12.27 3.52 -0.97
N PRO A 395 -13.52 4.03 -0.87
CA PRO A 395 -13.76 5.47 -0.91
C PRO A 395 -13.29 6.14 0.37
N GLN A 396 -12.45 7.18 0.22
CA GLN A 396 -11.92 7.95 1.34
C GLN A 396 -11.94 9.45 1.08
N LEU A 397 -11.84 10.22 2.15
CA LEU A 397 -11.61 11.67 2.16
C LEU A 397 -10.17 11.97 2.57
N ALA A 398 -9.69 13.15 2.18
CA ALA A 398 -8.37 13.65 2.56
C ALA A 398 -7.22 12.69 2.21
N MET A 399 -7.33 11.99 1.07
CA MET A 399 -6.24 11.18 0.52
C MET A 399 -4.93 11.98 0.51
N HIS A 400 -3.82 11.36 0.93
CA HIS A 400 -2.50 12.00 1.11
C HIS A 400 -2.42 13.04 2.25
N SER A 401 -3.45 13.17 3.08
CA SER A 401 -3.30 13.79 4.39
C SER A 401 -2.44 12.87 5.28
N CYS A 402 -1.75 13.44 6.26
CA CYS A 402 -1.13 12.59 7.27
C CYS A 402 -2.16 11.82 8.13
N TYR A 403 -3.45 12.23 8.09
CA TYR A 403 -4.57 11.61 8.78
C TYR A 403 -5.81 11.63 7.90
N GLU A 404 -6.12 10.49 7.28
CA GLU A 404 -7.13 10.29 6.26
C GLU A 404 -8.43 9.76 6.88
N THR A 405 -9.52 9.74 6.12
CA THR A 405 -10.84 9.29 6.61
C THR A 405 -11.52 8.38 5.59
N ALA A 406 -12.02 7.23 6.04
CA ALA A 406 -12.74 6.27 5.21
C ALA A 406 -14.01 5.74 5.92
N GLY A 407 -14.79 4.94 5.20
CA GLY A 407 -15.97 4.27 5.73
C GLY A 407 -15.62 3.04 6.57
N ALA A 408 -16.30 2.86 7.70
CA ALA A 408 -16.05 1.74 8.60
C ALA A 408 -16.50 0.38 8.04
N LYS A 409 -17.33 0.34 6.97
CA LYS A 409 -17.85 -0.92 6.39
C LYS A 409 -17.04 -1.40 5.18
N ASP A 410 -16.33 -0.51 4.51
CA ASP A 410 -15.77 -0.78 3.19
C ASP A 410 -14.62 -1.78 3.21
N THR A 411 -13.82 -1.81 4.30
CA THR A 411 -12.79 -2.84 4.51
C THR A 411 -13.37 -4.25 4.49
N VAL A 412 -14.52 -4.46 5.13
CA VAL A 412 -15.18 -5.78 5.16
C VAL A 412 -15.70 -6.15 3.77
N SER A 413 -16.19 -5.17 3.00
CA SER A 413 -16.59 -5.36 1.61
C SER A 413 -15.42 -5.83 0.75
N LEU A 414 -14.26 -5.20 0.87
CA LEU A 414 -13.06 -5.61 0.15
C LEU A 414 -12.61 -7.03 0.54
N ILE A 415 -12.59 -7.35 1.84
CA ILE A 415 -12.22 -8.71 2.32
C ILE A 415 -13.13 -9.77 1.69
N ARG A 416 -14.45 -9.53 1.64
CA ARG A 416 -15.42 -10.45 1.05
C ARG A 416 -15.23 -10.61 -0.45
N LEU A 417 -15.01 -9.51 -1.17
CA LEU A 417 -14.73 -9.52 -2.61
C LEU A 417 -13.45 -10.31 -2.91
N MET A 418 -12.38 -10.04 -2.18
CA MET A 418 -11.10 -10.74 -2.37
C MET A 418 -11.18 -12.22 -2.00
N LYS A 419 -11.97 -12.60 -0.98
CA LYS A 419 -12.23 -14.00 -0.67
C LYS A 419 -12.93 -14.72 -1.83
N GLU A 420 -13.96 -14.12 -2.41
CA GLU A 420 -14.69 -14.70 -3.57
C GLU A 420 -13.75 -14.78 -4.79
N PHE A 421 -12.96 -13.73 -5.05
CA PHE A 421 -11.97 -13.72 -6.12
C PHE A 421 -10.97 -14.87 -6.00
N TYR A 422 -10.39 -15.06 -4.82
CA TYR A 422 -9.43 -16.13 -4.55
C TYR A 422 -10.07 -17.53 -4.43
N SER A 423 -11.41 -17.60 -4.46
CA SER A 423 -12.17 -18.85 -4.53
C SER A 423 -12.78 -19.07 -5.92
N SER A 424 -12.23 -18.41 -6.94
CA SER A 424 -12.67 -18.51 -8.32
C SER A 424 -11.53 -18.99 -9.22
N HIS A 425 -11.90 -19.51 -10.40
CA HIS A 425 -10.98 -19.86 -11.47
C HIS A 425 -11.41 -19.18 -12.78
N PHE A 426 -10.46 -18.75 -13.58
CA PHE A 426 -10.69 -18.03 -14.84
C PHE A 426 -10.16 -18.84 -16.01
N GLU A 427 -10.94 -18.86 -17.12
CA GLU A 427 -10.58 -19.55 -18.34
C GLU A 427 -11.00 -18.73 -19.57
N GLU A 428 -10.07 -18.45 -20.48
CA GLU A 428 -10.41 -17.92 -21.79
C GLU A 428 -10.94 -19.08 -22.68
N THR A 429 -12.24 -19.08 -22.93
CA THR A 429 -12.91 -20.18 -23.68
C THR A 429 -13.14 -19.86 -25.13
N GLY A 430 -12.82 -18.65 -25.62
CA GLY A 430 -12.98 -18.22 -26.99
C GLY A 430 -12.82 -16.71 -27.17
N PHE A 431 -12.90 -16.24 -28.39
CA PHE A 431 -12.77 -14.82 -28.70
C PHE A 431 -13.76 -13.97 -27.90
N GLY A 432 -13.22 -13.12 -27.02
CA GLY A 432 -14.02 -12.24 -26.17
C GLY A 432 -14.85 -12.96 -25.11
N THR A 433 -14.49 -14.19 -24.74
CA THR A 433 -15.22 -14.99 -23.76
C THR A 433 -14.30 -15.42 -22.63
N LEU A 434 -14.53 -14.91 -21.44
CA LEU A 434 -13.85 -15.29 -20.19
C LEU A 434 -14.86 -15.98 -19.27
N ALA A 435 -14.64 -17.25 -18.98
CA ALA A 435 -15.44 -17.99 -18.01
C ALA A 435 -14.94 -17.71 -16.59
N VAL A 436 -15.88 -17.60 -15.65
CA VAL A 436 -15.60 -17.38 -14.22
C VAL A 436 -16.25 -18.51 -13.44
N HIS A 437 -15.45 -19.49 -13.08
CA HIS A 437 -15.89 -20.65 -12.35
C HIS A 437 -15.78 -20.42 -10.84
N LYS A 438 -16.64 -21.08 -10.07
CA LYS A 438 -16.46 -21.18 -8.63
C LYS A 438 -15.57 -22.39 -8.37
N ALA A 439 -14.43 -22.15 -7.71
CA ALA A 439 -13.48 -23.22 -7.38
C ALA A 439 -13.89 -24.01 -6.15
#